data_11e175f47d37bc95cd0a827847ef7f9c
#
_entry.id   11e175f47d37bc95cd0a827847ef7f9c
#
_cell.length_a   1.000
_cell.length_b   1.000
_cell.length_c   1.000
_cell.angle_alpha   90.00
_cell.angle_beta   90.00
_cell.angle_gamma   90.00
#
_symmetry.space_group_name_H-M   'P 1'
#
loop_
_entity.id
_entity.type
_entity.pdbx_description
1 polymer ?
#
loop_
_entity_poly.entity_id
_entity_poly.type
_entity_poly.pdbx_seq_one_letter_code
_entity_poly.pdbx_strand_id
1 'polypeptide(L)'
;VDEKGFIKMSKGKFDIKSILDIPRWEAVQDQLAKATGTAIITIDYKGTPITKHSMRTDFCSIIRENPISCKRCQKCDSLAGLEAVRLNQPFIYLCHCGIVDVAVPITVGDQYLGAVMFGQVRISNGSDAGVERLVNEISAVHTDDAVSALQPDLRELYQRLPEMEYERIRGIADMINAIVQYIVACAVDNRARMMSYEWRLRSLPGDVHAAGADVPVEIHALTGKEECIGAEETVQKSSMVYPA
;
A
#
# COMPACT_ATOMS: atom_id res chain seq x y z
N VAL A 1 19.42 25.98 6.18
CA VAL A 1 19.44 25.71 7.62
C VAL A 1 18.94 26.98 8.27
N ASP A 2 17.87 26.91 9.07
CA ASP A 2 17.42 28.05 9.86
C ASP A 2 18.34 28.27 11.07
N GLU A 3 18.14 29.39 11.78
CA GLU A 3 18.96 29.74 12.95
C GLU A 3 18.92 28.70 14.10
N LYS A 4 18.10 27.65 13.98
CA LYS A 4 17.97 26.54 14.93
C LYS A 4 18.56 25.22 14.38
N GLY A 5 19.30 25.25 13.26
CA GLY A 5 19.96 24.08 12.71
C GLY A 5 19.02 23.08 11.99
N PHE A 6 17.75 23.43 11.81
CA PHE A 6 16.84 22.60 11.03
C PHE A 6 17.07 22.79 9.54
N ILE A 7 17.30 21.71 8.80
CA ILE A 7 17.33 21.71 7.35
C ILE A 7 15.91 22.00 6.88
N LYS A 8 15.65 23.21 6.39
CA LYS A 8 14.40 23.53 5.72
C LYS A 8 14.34 22.66 4.47
N MET A 9 13.62 21.54 4.57
CA MET A 9 13.37 20.70 3.40
C MET A 9 12.75 21.59 2.34
N SER A 10 13.44 21.78 1.23
CA SER A 10 12.83 22.44 0.07
C SER A 10 11.55 21.68 -0.22
N LYS A 11 10.46 22.37 -0.54
CA LYS A 11 9.16 21.79 -0.92
C LYS A 11 9.30 21.05 -2.27
N GLY A 12 10.22 20.10 -2.34
CA GLY A 12 10.35 19.18 -3.47
C GLY A 12 9.12 18.29 -3.48
N LYS A 13 8.40 18.31 -4.58
CA LYS A 13 7.26 17.46 -4.79
C LYS A 13 7.72 16.00 -4.75
N PHE A 14 7.20 15.22 -3.80
CA PHE A 14 7.48 13.78 -3.77
C PHE A 14 6.69 13.09 -4.89
N ASP A 15 7.32 12.12 -5.52
CA ASP A 15 6.67 11.16 -6.39
C ASP A 15 6.52 9.83 -5.62
N ILE A 16 5.41 9.15 -5.82
CA ILE A 16 5.12 7.87 -5.15
C ILE A 16 6.22 6.82 -5.42
N LYS A 17 6.80 6.83 -6.65
CA LYS A 17 7.93 5.97 -7.02
C LYS A 17 9.23 6.31 -6.31
N SER A 18 9.35 7.51 -5.73
CA SER A 18 10.49 7.89 -4.90
C SER A 18 10.35 7.42 -3.44
N ILE A 19 9.15 7.01 -3.05
CA ILE A 19 8.81 6.50 -1.72
C ILE A 19 8.71 4.98 -1.74
N LEU A 20 8.09 4.41 -2.79
CA LEU A 20 7.93 2.98 -2.94
C LEU A 20 8.86 2.45 -4.04
N ASP A 21 9.72 1.51 -3.69
CA ASP A 21 10.38 0.63 -4.66
C ASP A 21 9.29 -0.31 -5.22
N ILE A 22 8.76 0.02 -6.39
CA ILE A 22 7.57 -0.63 -6.93
C ILE A 22 7.73 -2.16 -7.05
N PRO A 23 8.84 -2.72 -7.60
CA PRO A 23 9.02 -4.17 -7.65
C PRO A 23 9.01 -4.86 -6.29
N ARG A 24 9.67 -4.28 -5.29
CA ARG A 24 9.69 -4.81 -3.92
C ARG A 24 8.33 -4.67 -3.25
N TRP A 25 7.66 -3.54 -3.48
CA TRP A 25 6.33 -3.31 -2.95
C TRP A 25 5.30 -4.28 -3.54
N GLU A 26 5.34 -4.56 -4.86
CA GLU A 26 4.47 -5.56 -5.48
C GLU A 26 4.64 -6.95 -4.83
N ALA A 27 5.87 -7.35 -4.51
CA ALA A 27 6.10 -8.62 -3.81
C ALA A 27 5.48 -8.64 -2.40
N VAL A 28 5.55 -7.53 -1.65
CA VAL A 28 4.87 -7.39 -0.34
C VAL A 28 3.36 -7.40 -0.53
N GLN A 29 2.84 -6.63 -1.49
CA GLN A 29 1.42 -6.55 -1.83
C GLN A 29 0.84 -7.93 -2.15
N ASP A 30 1.55 -8.76 -2.93
CA ASP A 30 1.13 -10.12 -3.25
C ASP A 30 1.03 -11.02 -2.01
N GLN A 31 1.97 -10.91 -1.06
CA GLN A 31 1.91 -11.67 0.18
C GLN A 31 0.79 -11.19 1.10
N LEU A 32 0.58 -9.87 1.18
CA LEU A 32 -0.54 -9.30 1.93
C LEU A 32 -1.88 -9.77 1.37
N ALA A 33 -2.05 -9.74 0.05
CA ALA A 33 -3.27 -10.22 -0.60
C ALA A 33 -3.55 -11.68 -0.27
N LYS A 34 -2.54 -12.54 -0.37
CA LYS A 34 -2.66 -13.97 -0.01
C LYS A 34 -2.99 -14.19 1.46
N ALA A 35 -2.34 -13.46 2.36
CA ALA A 35 -2.53 -13.60 3.80
C ALA A 35 -3.91 -13.10 4.26
N THR A 36 -4.43 -12.05 3.64
CA THR A 36 -5.73 -11.45 3.98
C THR A 36 -6.90 -12.08 3.25
N GLY A 37 -6.66 -12.71 2.10
CA GLY A 37 -7.69 -13.23 1.20
C GLY A 37 -8.42 -12.12 0.45
N THR A 38 -7.79 -10.95 0.25
CA THR A 38 -8.39 -9.78 -0.42
C THR A 38 -7.60 -9.39 -1.66
N ALA A 39 -8.27 -8.81 -2.64
CA ALA A 39 -7.57 -8.17 -3.74
C ALA A 39 -6.87 -6.90 -3.26
N ILE A 40 -5.65 -6.65 -3.73
CA ILE A 40 -4.89 -5.44 -3.39
C ILE A 40 -4.31 -4.80 -4.65
N ILE A 41 -4.33 -3.47 -4.72
CA ILE A 41 -3.67 -2.66 -5.74
C ILE A 41 -3.20 -1.34 -5.15
N THR A 42 -2.11 -0.80 -5.67
CA THR A 42 -1.66 0.56 -5.35
C THR A 42 -1.93 1.49 -6.52
N ILE A 43 -2.48 2.66 -6.21
CA ILE A 43 -2.88 3.69 -7.17
C ILE A 43 -2.16 5.00 -6.90
N ASP A 44 -2.02 5.85 -7.91
CA ASP A 44 -1.62 7.24 -7.76
C ASP A 44 -2.77 8.12 -7.24
N TYR A 45 -2.48 9.40 -7.00
CA TYR A 45 -3.48 10.38 -6.53
C TYR A 45 -4.66 10.62 -7.50
N LYS A 46 -4.57 10.13 -8.74
CA LYS A 46 -5.64 10.22 -9.75
C LYS A 46 -6.48 8.95 -9.82
N GLY A 47 -6.16 7.91 -9.04
CA GLY A 47 -6.80 6.61 -9.13
C GLY A 47 -6.24 5.71 -10.22
N THR A 48 -5.09 6.08 -10.81
CA THR A 48 -4.43 5.27 -11.84
C THR A 48 -3.59 4.18 -11.18
N PRO A 49 -3.73 2.91 -11.57
CA PRO A 49 -2.90 1.83 -11.05
C PRO A 49 -1.41 2.07 -11.31
N ILE A 50 -0.58 1.91 -10.27
CA ILE A 50 0.89 1.93 -10.34
C ILE A 50 1.51 0.56 -10.10
N THR A 51 0.74 -0.35 -9.52
CA THR A 51 1.09 -1.78 -9.37
C THR A 51 0.09 -2.63 -10.15
N LYS A 52 0.45 -3.90 -10.36
CA LYS A 52 -0.52 -4.91 -10.82
C LYS A 52 -1.48 -5.27 -9.69
N HIS A 53 -2.69 -5.66 -10.04
CA HIS A 53 -3.60 -6.21 -9.04
C HIS A 53 -3.09 -7.55 -8.52
N SER A 54 -3.02 -7.69 -7.20
CA SER A 54 -2.85 -8.96 -6.52
C SER A 54 -4.22 -9.55 -6.21
N MET A 55 -4.45 -10.80 -6.55
CA MET A 55 -5.70 -11.55 -6.29
C MET A 55 -7.00 -10.86 -6.75
N ARG A 56 -6.95 -10.15 -7.89
CA ARG A 56 -8.15 -9.53 -8.45
C ARG A 56 -9.22 -10.58 -8.72
N THR A 57 -10.46 -10.32 -8.28
CA THR A 57 -11.59 -11.22 -8.49
C THR A 57 -12.05 -11.25 -9.96
N ASP A 58 -12.64 -12.36 -10.38
CA ASP A 58 -13.17 -12.49 -11.76
C ASP A 58 -14.26 -11.46 -12.03
N PHE A 59 -15.12 -11.18 -11.06
CA PHE A 59 -16.14 -10.14 -11.16
C PHE A 59 -15.52 -8.78 -11.52
N CYS A 60 -14.55 -8.31 -10.72
CA CYS A 60 -13.89 -7.03 -10.96
C CYS A 60 -13.02 -7.04 -12.22
N SER A 61 -12.55 -8.21 -12.66
CA SER A 61 -11.84 -8.34 -13.94
C SER A 61 -12.76 -7.99 -15.11
N ILE A 62 -13.94 -8.59 -15.18
CA ILE A 62 -14.93 -8.33 -16.24
C ILE A 62 -15.45 -6.87 -16.16
N ILE A 63 -15.72 -6.36 -14.96
CA ILE A 63 -16.17 -4.96 -14.81
C ILE A 63 -15.10 -3.99 -15.35
N ARG A 64 -13.83 -4.24 -15.10
CA ARG A 64 -12.73 -3.37 -15.56
C ARG A 64 -12.32 -3.55 -17.02
N GLU A 65 -12.78 -4.61 -17.70
CA GLU A 65 -12.64 -4.77 -19.16
C GLU A 65 -13.51 -3.77 -19.93
N ASN A 66 -14.64 -3.38 -19.37
CA ASN A 66 -15.48 -2.35 -19.98
C ASN A 66 -14.89 -0.95 -19.69
N PRO A 67 -14.54 -0.15 -20.72
CA PRO A 67 -13.88 1.14 -20.52
C PRO A 67 -14.69 2.16 -19.69
N ILE A 68 -16.03 2.12 -19.79
CA ILE A 68 -16.91 3.02 -19.03
C ILE A 68 -16.90 2.63 -17.56
N SER A 69 -17.07 1.34 -17.27
CA SER A 69 -17.04 0.81 -15.90
C SER A 69 -15.65 0.95 -15.26
N CYS A 70 -14.58 0.74 -16.04
CA CYS A 70 -13.21 0.94 -15.58
C CYS A 70 -12.97 2.40 -15.12
N LYS A 71 -13.45 3.40 -15.87
CA LYS A 71 -13.38 4.81 -15.46
C LYS A 71 -14.18 5.09 -14.18
N ARG A 72 -15.32 4.42 -13.98
CA ARG A 72 -16.09 4.52 -12.72
C ARG A 72 -15.31 3.90 -11.56
N CYS A 73 -14.69 2.74 -11.75
CA CYS A 73 -13.80 2.16 -10.73
C CYS A 73 -12.70 3.14 -10.35
N GLN A 74 -11.95 3.67 -11.32
CA GLN A 74 -10.86 4.63 -11.06
C GLN A 74 -11.37 5.90 -10.33
N LYS A 75 -12.57 6.37 -10.66
CA LYS A 75 -13.19 7.51 -9.96
C LYS A 75 -13.51 7.16 -8.51
N CYS A 76 -14.10 5.98 -8.24
CA CYS A 76 -14.33 5.49 -6.87
C CYS A 76 -13.03 5.41 -6.08
N ASP A 77 -12.02 4.77 -6.67
CA ASP A 77 -10.69 4.60 -6.05
C ASP A 77 -10.06 5.96 -5.70
N SER A 78 -10.10 6.91 -6.64
CA SER A 78 -9.56 8.27 -6.43
C SER A 78 -10.30 9.03 -5.32
N LEU A 79 -11.63 9.00 -5.33
CA LEU A 79 -12.45 9.68 -4.31
C LEU A 79 -12.23 9.07 -2.92
N ALA A 80 -12.16 7.73 -2.84
CA ALA A 80 -11.89 7.03 -1.59
C ALA A 80 -10.52 7.39 -1.01
N GLY A 81 -9.50 7.48 -1.87
CA GLY A 81 -8.18 7.93 -1.46
C GLY A 81 -8.18 9.34 -0.88
N LEU A 82 -8.92 10.28 -1.51
CA LEU A 82 -9.07 11.64 -0.99
C LEU A 82 -9.82 11.69 0.35
N GLU A 83 -10.88 10.88 0.50
CA GLU A 83 -11.61 10.78 1.77
C GLU A 83 -10.73 10.19 2.88
N ALA A 84 -9.92 9.19 2.58
CA ALA A 84 -8.95 8.62 3.52
C ALA A 84 -7.95 9.68 4.01
N VAL A 85 -7.45 10.54 3.11
CA VAL A 85 -6.58 11.68 3.48
C VAL A 85 -7.34 12.69 4.34
N ARG A 86 -8.56 13.08 3.95
CA ARG A 86 -9.38 14.02 4.69
C ARG A 86 -9.63 13.56 6.14
N LEU A 87 -9.86 12.26 6.31
CA LEU A 87 -10.11 11.65 7.62
C LEU A 87 -8.82 11.28 8.35
N ASN A 88 -7.67 11.33 7.68
CA ASN A 88 -6.37 10.88 8.18
C ASN A 88 -6.40 9.44 8.72
N GLN A 89 -7.13 8.56 8.05
CA GLN A 89 -7.29 7.14 8.40
C GLN A 89 -7.75 6.34 7.18
N PRO A 90 -7.66 4.99 7.21
CA PRO A 90 -8.25 4.15 6.16
C PRO A 90 -9.75 4.45 5.99
N PHE A 91 -10.20 4.46 4.75
CA PHE A 91 -11.59 4.72 4.40
C PHE A 91 -12.24 3.48 3.79
N ILE A 92 -13.23 2.93 4.48
CA ILE A 92 -13.99 1.74 4.07
C ILE A 92 -15.25 2.22 3.36
N TYR A 93 -15.52 1.73 2.14
CA TYR A 93 -16.64 2.21 1.33
C TYR A 93 -17.23 1.12 0.43
N LEU A 94 -18.42 1.37 -0.08
CA LEU A 94 -19.03 0.58 -1.16
C LEU A 94 -18.70 1.23 -2.51
N CYS A 95 -18.06 0.51 -3.41
CA CYS A 95 -17.80 0.98 -4.76
C CYS A 95 -19.11 1.05 -5.59
N HIS A 96 -19.03 1.56 -6.82
CA HIS A 96 -20.22 1.70 -7.69
C HIS A 96 -20.92 0.38 -8.05
N CYS A 97 -20.30 -0.75 -7.80
CA CYS A 97 -20.90 -2.08 -7.94
C CYS A 97 -21.42 -2.65 -6.61
N GLY A 98 -21.43 -1.88 -5.53
CA GLY A 98 -21.86 -2.34 -4.21
C GLY A 98 -20.91 -3.33 -3.54
N ILE A 99 -19.64 -3.34 -3.94
CA ILE A 99 -18.59 -4.17 -3.33
C ILE A 99 -17.82 -3.33 -2.34
N VAL A 100 -17.42 -3.92 -1.22
CA VAL A 100 -16.59 -3.26 -0.23
C VAL A 100 -15.16 -3.18 -0.71
N ASP A 101 -14.64 -1.96 -0.74
CA ASP A 101 -13.25 -1.63 -0.94
C ASP A 101 -12.78 -0.69 0.17
N VAL A 102 -11.48 -0.63 0.38
CA VAL A 102 -10.82 0.21 1.38
C VAL A 102 -9.67 0.96 0.76
N ALA A 103 -9.58 2.26 1.05
CA ALA A 103 -8.45 3.09 0.66
C ALA A 103 -7.56 3.37 1.88
N VAL A 104 -6.28 3.03 1.77
CA VAL A 104 -5.24 3.35 2.75
C VAL A 104 -4.34 4.42 2.15
N PRO A 105 -4.31 5.66 2.68
CA PRO A 105 -3.63 6.77 2.04
C PRO A 105 -2.12 6.67 2.17
N ILE A 106 -1.41 7.07 1.11
CA ILE A 106 0.05 7.25 1.09
C ILE A 106 0.32 8.74 1.06
N THR A 107 0.81 9.29 2.17
CA THR A 107 1.06 10.72 2.33
C THR A 107 2.47 11.00 2.81
N VAL A 108 3.07 12.10 2.38
CA VAL A 108 4.33 12.63 2.93
C VAL A 108 4.09 14.07 3.36
N GLY A 109 4.04 14.32 4.65
CA GLY A 109 3.55 15.59 5.19
C GLY A 109 2.14 15.87 4.68
N ASP A 110 1.93 17.04 4.08
CA ASP A 110 0.62 17.45 3.53
C ASP A 110 0.40 16.97 2.08
N GLN A 111 1.35 16.23 1.50
CA GLN A 111 1.26 15.80 0.11
C GLN A 111 0.64 14.40 0.01
N TYR A 112 -0.53 14.30 -0.61
CA TYR A 112 -1.13 13.03 -1.01
C TYR A 112 -0.45 12.50 -2.29
N LEU A 113 0.07 11.28 -2.24
CA LEU A 113 0.77 10.63 -3.34
C LEU A 113 -0.07 9.58 -4.04
N GLY A 114 -0.93 8.92 -3.33
CA GLY A 114 -1.75 7.82 -3.79
C GLY A 114 -2.29 6.98 -2.64
N ALA A 115 -2.82 5.81 -2.93
CA ALA A 115 -3.37 4.92 -1.91
C ALA A 115 -3.08 3.45 -2.23
N VAL A 116 -3.02 2.64 -1.18
CA VAL A 116 -3.18 1.19 -1.29
C VAL A 116 -4.66 0.90 -1.17
N MET A 117 -5.23 0.31 -2.22
CA MET A 117 -6.61 -0.14 -2.25
C MET A 117 -6.65 -1.62 -1.95
N PHE A 118 -7.55 -2.06 -1.08
CA PHE A 118 -7.80 -3.48 -0.89
C PHE A 118 -9.29 -3.73 -0.68
N GLY A 119 -9.72 -4.97 -0.98
CA GLY A 119 -11.12 -5.31 -0.81
C GLY A 119 -11.59 -6.33 -1.82
N GLN A 120 -12.59 -5.94 -2.62
CA GLN A 120 -13.36 -6.79 -3.51
C GLN A 120 -14.06 -7.90 -2.71
N VAL A 121 -14.64 -7.52 -1.57
CA VAL A 121 -15.34 -8.43 -0.67
C VAL A 121 -16.78 -7.96 -0.44
N ARG A 122 -17.64 -8.88 0.01
CA ARG A 122 -18.98 -8.58 0.52
C ARG A 122 -18.95 -8.61 2.05
N ILE A 123 -19.78 -7.79 2.68
CA ILE A 123 -19.94 -7.86 4.14
C ILE A 123 -20.79 -9.07 4.49
N SER A 124 -20.26 -9.97 5.33
CA SER A 124 -21.03 -11.02 5.95
C SER A 124 -21.93 -10.42 7.05
N ASN A 125 -23.15 -10.93 7.19
CA ASN A 125 -24.15 -10.55 8.20
C ASN A 125 -24.99 -9.27 7.93
N GLY A 126 -24.99 -8.71 6.71
CA GLY A 126 -25.95 -7.66 6.33
C GLY A 126 -25.84 -6.34 7.08
N SER A 127 -24.76 -6.14 7.85
CA SER A 127 -24.51 -4.92 8.61
C SER A 127 -23.62 -3.98 7.81
N ASP A 128 -24.24 -3.06 7.07
CA ASP A 128 -23.54 -1.94 6.42
C ASP A 128 -23.07 -0.87 7.44
N ALA A 129 -23.15 -1.16 8.73
CA ALA A 129 -22.78 -0.23 9.79
C ALA A 129 -21.29 0.14 9.70
N GLY A 130 -21.01 1.39 9.38
CA GLY A 130 -19.67 1.94 9.23
C GLY A 130 -19.11 1.91 7.80
N VAL A 131 -19.86 1.39 6.82
CA VAL A 131 -19.50 1.48 5.40
C VAL A 131 -20.18 2.69 4.79
N GLU A 132 -19.37 3.61 4.24
CA GLU A 132 -19.89 4.81 3.57
C GLU A 132 -20.01 4.57 2.07
N ARG A 133 -21.12 5.04 1.49
CA ARG A 133 -21.29 5.08 0.03
C ARG A 133 -20.68 6.35 -0.54
N LEU A 134 -19.63 6.20 -1.32
CA LEU A 134 -19.01 7.32 -2.06
C LEU A 134 -19.86 7.84 -3.22
N VAL A 135 -21.11 7.43 -3.39
CA VAL A 135 -21.71 7.54 -4.72
C VAL A 135 -23.03 8.27 -4.71
N ASN A 136 -23.06 9.53 -4.32
CA ASN A 136 -24.24 10.36 -4.61
C ASN A 136 -24.32 10.83 -6.07
N GLU A 137 -23.20 10.80 -6.83
CA GLU A 137 -23.19 11.29 -8.22
C GLU A 137 -23.17 10.21 -9.30
N ILE A 138 -22.83 8.95 -8.97
CA ILE A 138 -22.60 7.92 -9.99
C ILE A 138 -23.71 6.88 -10.09
N SER A 139 -24.43 6.58 -9.03
CA SER A 139 -25.70 5.87 -9.12
C SER A 139 -26.51 6.02 -7.84
N ALA A 140 -27.75 6.48 -7.98
CA ALA A 140 -28.78 6.39 -6.96
C ALA A 140 -29.30 4.94 -6.80
N VAL A 141 -28.51 3.94 -7.23
CA VAL A 141 -28.90 2.54 -7.24
C VAL A 141 -28.45 1.95 -5.90
N HIS A 142 -29.41 1.52 -5.09
CA HIS A 142 -29.16 0.72 -3.90
C HIS A 142 -28.39 -0.55 -4.29
N THR A 143 -27.59 -1.09 -3.38
CA THR A 143 -26.76 -2.27 -3.63
C THR A 143 -27.57 -3.43 -4.21
N ASP A 144 -28.79 -3.64 -3.70
CA ASP A 144 -29.70 -4.67 -4.19
C ASP A 144 -30.20 -4.39 -5.61
N ASP A 145 -30.41 -3.12 -5.96
CA ASP A 145 -30.80 -2.72 -7.31
C ASP A 145 -29.63 -2.85 -8.29
N ALA A 146 -28.40 -2.50 -7.85
CA ALA A 146 -27.18 -2.68 -8.65
C ALA A 146 -26.95 -4.16 -8.96
N VAL A 147 -27.06 -5.02 -7.96
CA VAL A 147 -26.92 -6.48 -8.11
C VAL A 147 -28.07 -7.06 -8.95
N SER A 148 -29.29 -6.57 -8.75
CA SER A 148 -30.47 -7.02 -9.51
C SER A 148 -30.41 -6.65 -10.98
N ALA A 149 -29.75 -5.53 -11.33
CA ALA A 149 -29.55 -5.08 -12.70
C ALA A 149 -28.39 -5.82 -13.41
N LEU A 150 -27.60 -6.64 -12.70
CA LEU A 150 -26.52 -7.42 -13.30
C LEU A 150 -27.09 -8.53 -14.20
N GLN A 151 -26.38 -8.78 -15.30
CA GLN A 151 -26.64 -9.98 -16.12
C GLN A 151 -26.41 -11.25 -15.28
N PRO A 152 -27.11 -12.36 -15.61
CA PRO A 152 -27.04 -13.60 -14.81
C PRO A 152 -25.62 -14.06 -14.48
N ASP A 153 -24.72 -14.04 -15.47
CA ASP A 153 -23.32 -14.45 -15.32
C ASP A 153 -22.55 -13.56 -14.32
N LEU A 154 -22.76 -12.24 -14.38
CA LEU A 154 -22.15 -11.29 -13.45
C LEU A 154 -22.72 -11.45 -12.04
N ARG A 155 -24.01 -11.79 -11.91
CA ARG A 155 -24.64 -12.05 -10.62
C ARG A 155 -24.03 -13.29 -9.95
N GLU A 156 -23.76 -14.34 -10.71
CA GLU A 156 -23.09 -15.54 -10.18
C GLU A 156 -21.67 -15.21 -9.69
N LEU A 157 -20.90 -14.46 -10.48
CA LEU A 157 -19.56 -14.01 -10.07
C LEU A 157 -19.58 -13.10 -8.85
N TYR A 158 -20.58 -12.20 -8.75
CA TYR A 158 -20.78 -11.37 -7.57
C TYR A 158 -21.06 -12.22 -6.33
N GLN A 159 -21.86 -13.28 -6.44
CA GLN A 159 -22.15 -14.19 -5.32
C GLN A 159 -20.92 -15.00 -4.87
N ARG A 160 -19.94 -15.20 -5.76
CA ARG A 160 -18.68 -15.87 -5.45
C ARG A 160 -17.62 -14.96 -4.80
N LEU A 161 -17.90 -13.66 -4.68
CA LEU A 161 -16.99 -12.76 -3.98
C LEU A 161 -16.79 -13.22 -2.54
N PRO A 162 -15.56 -13.10 -2.01
CA PRO A 162 -15.31 -13.42 -0.61
C PRO A 162 -16.23 -12.62 0.32
N GLU A 163 -16.73 -13.26 1.37
CA GLU A 163 -17.47 -12.59 2.43
C GLU A 163 -16.57 -12.36 3.64
N MET A 164 -16.69 -11.19 4.24
CA MET A 164 -15.87 -10.82 5.38
C MET A 164 -16.65 -9.96 6.37
N GLU A 165 -16.44 -10.19 7.65
CA GLU A 165 -17.00 -9.36 8.72
C GLU A 165 -16.36 -7.98 8.73
N TYR A 166 -17.13 -6.95 9.04
CA TYR A 166 -16.65 -5.55 9.07
C TYR A 166 -15.42 -5.36 9.97
N GLU A 167 -15.41 -5.96 11.16
CA GLU A 167 -14.29 -5.86 12.10
C GLU A 167 -13.01 -6.48 11.54
N ARG A 168 -13.11 -7.53 10.76
CA ARG A 168 -11.97 -8.12 10.06
C ARG A 168 -11.44 -7.19 8.96
N ILE A 169 -12.34 -6.58 8.18
CA ILE A 169 -11.97 -5.59 7.15
C ILE A 169 -11.23 -4.43 7.82
N ARG A 170 -11.74 -3.93 8.94
CA ARG A 170 -11.12 -2.85 9.71
C ARG A 170 -9.74 -3.24 10.24
N GLY A 171 -9.61 -4.44 10.83
CA GLY A 171 -8.30 -4.93 11.30
C GLY A 171 -7.26 -5.05 10.19
N ILE A 172 -7.67 -5.48 9.00
CA ILE A 172 -6.80 -5.50 7.81
C ILE A 172 -6.42 -4.07 7.40
N ALA A 173 -7.38 -3.14 7.43
CA ALA A 173 -7.13 -1.74 7.10
C ALA A 173 -6.10 -1.11 8.02
N ASP A 174 -6.23 -1.31 9.32
CA ASP A 174 -5.30 -0.81 10.34
C ASP A 174 -3.91 -1.42 10.17
N MET A 175 -3.82 -2.72 9.87
CA MET A 175 -2.55 -3.41 9.60
C MET A 175 -1.86 -2.85 8.36
N ILE A 176 -2.57 -2.74 7.22
CA ILE A 176 -2.00 -2.19 5.98
C ILE A 176 -1.58 -0.73 6.18
N ASN A 177 -2.39 0.05 6.91
CA ASN A 177 -2.06 1.44 7.24
C ASN A 177 -0.75 1.53 8.05
N ALA A 178 -0.59 0.70 9.07
CA ALA A 178 0.65 0.68 9.86
C ALA A 178 1.88 0.33 9.00
N ILE A 179 1.76 -0.64 8.09
CA ILE A 179 2.84 -1.02 7.16
C ILE A 179 3.16 0.14 6.21
N VAL A 180 2.15 0.77 5.61
CA VAL A 180 2.33 1.91 4.70
C VAL A 180 3.01 3.08 5.40
N GLN A 181 2.54 3.46 6.60
CA GLN A 181 3.13 4.55 7.38
C GLN A 181 4.59 4.26 7.74
N TYR A 182 4.91 3.02 8.12
CA TYR A 182 6.29 2.61 8.40
C TYR A 182 7.19 2.74 7.17
N ILE A 183 6.75 2.26 6.00
CA ILE A 183 7.52 2.35 4.75
C ILE A 183 7.76 3.81 4.36
N VAL A 184 6.72 4.64 4.45
CA VAL A 184 6.82 6.08 4.16
C VAL A 184 7.82 6.76 5.09
N ALA A 185 7.75 6.50 6.40
CA ALA A 185 8.69 7.05 7.38
C ALA A 185 10.13 6.65 7.05
N CYS A 186 10.38 5.37 6.78
CA CYS A 186 11.72 4.89 6.39
C CYS A 186 12.23 5.56 5.09
N ALA A 187 11.38 5.73 4.09
CA ALA A 187 11.77 6.36 2.83
C ALA A 187 12.12 7.86 3.01
N VAL A 188 11.33 8.57 3.81
CA VAL A 188 11.57 9.99 4.14
C VAL A 188 12.88 10.15 4.91
N ASP A 189 13.11 9.32 5.93
CA ASP A 189 14.33 9.34 6.73
C ASP A 189 15.58 9.03 5.89
N ASN A 190 15.52 8.03 5.03
CA ASN A 190 16.62 7.70 4.13
C ASN A 190 16.94 8.85 3.19
N ARG A 191 15.92 9.51 2.62
CA ARG A 191 16.11 10.68 1.77
C ARG A 191 16.74 11.84 2.53
N ALA A 192 16.31 12.11 3.75
CA ALA A 192 16.89 13.17 4.60
C ALA A 192 18.37 12.89 4.90
N ARG A 193 18.73 11.63 5.19
CA ARG A 193 20.13 11.21 5.39
C ARG A 193 20.96 11.42 4.12
N MET A 194 20.48 10.99 2.96
CA MET A 194 21.19 11.17 1.69
C MET A 194 21.43 12.65 1.39
N MET A 195 20.44 13.52 1.55
CA MET A 195 20.61 14.97 1.39
C MET A 195 21.64 15.55 2.36
N SER A 196 21.67 15.06 3.61
CA SER A 196 22.66 15.46 4.60
C SER A 196 24.09 15.07 4.19
N TYR A 197 24.28 13.87 3.63
CA TYR A 197 25.58 13.43 3.10
C TYR A 197 26.01 14.27 1.89
N GLU A 198 25.12 14.50 0.93
CA GLU A 198 25.42 15.35 -0.23
C GLU A 198 25.84 16.76 0.18
N TRP A 199 25.13 17.34 1.17
CA TRP A 199 25.48 18.66 1.69
C TRP A 199 26.87 18.68 2.33
N ARG A 200 27.20 17.65 3.16
CA ARG A 200 28.53 17.53 3.76
C ARG A 200 29.63 17.40 2.73
N LEU A 201 29.41 16.59 1.69
CA LEU A 201 30.40 16.43 0.60
C LEU A 201 30.63 17.77 -0.15
N ARG A 202 29.57 18.54 -0.42
CA ARG A 202 29.69 19.85 -1.07
C ARG A 202 30.32 20.93 -0.19
N SER A 203 30.29 20.73 1.13
CA SER A 203 30.84 21.69 2.11
C SER A 203 32.30 21.41 2.45
N LEU A 204 32.92 20.35 1.91
CA LEU A 204 34.35 20.11 2.07
C LEU A 204 35.13 21.16 1.30
N PRO A 205 36.26 21.70 1.88
CA PRO A 205 37.12 22.63 1.17
C PRO A 205 37.63 22.01 -0.13
N GLY A 206 37.69 22.83 -1.20
CA GLY A 206 37.92 22.39 -2.58
C GLY A 206 39.21 21.62 -2.88
N ASP A 207 40.13 21.47 -1.94
CA ASP A 207 41.39 20.75 -2.13
C ASP A 207 41.24 19.23 -2.23
N VAL A 208 40.07 18.68 -1.92
CA VAL A 208 39.84 17.21 -2.01
C VAL A 208 39.54 16.78 -3.47
N HIS A 209 39.19 17.71 -4.34
CA HIS A 209 38.94 17.40 -5.75
C HIS A 209 40.20 17.33 -6.63
N ALA A 210 41.36 17.78 -6.12
CA ALA A 210 42.64 17.76 -6.85
C ALA A 210 43.45 16.51 -6.65
N ALA A 211 43.18 15.72 -5.61
CA ALA A 211 43.79 14.40 -5.44
C ALA A 211 42.91 13.40 -6.22
N GLY A 212 43.34 13.14 -7.47
CA GLY A 212 42.82 12.04 -8.29
C GLY A 212 43.14 10.70 -7.66
N ALA A 213 42.55 10.41 -6.53
CA ALA A 213 42.51 9.09 -5.96
C ALA A 213 41.15 8.49 -6.41
N ASP A 214 41.24 7.53 -7.35
CA ASP A 214 40.24 6.50 -7.51
C ASP A 214 40.01 5.85 -6.13
N VAL A 215 39.15 6.45 -5.32
CA VAL A 215 38.58 5.77 -4.18
C VAL A 215 37.45 4.94 -4.80
N PRO A 216 37.57 3.62 -4.86
CA PRO A 216 36.43 2.80 -5.25
C PRO A 216 35.37 3.06 -4.18
N VAL A 217 34.35 3.86 -4.52
CA VAL A 217 33.11 3.85 -3.76
C VAL A 217 32.45 2.53 -4.11
N GLU A 218 32.89 1.46 -3.46
CA GLU A 218 32.06 0.27 -3.32
C GLU A 218 30.81 0.72 -2.57
N ILE A 219 29.83 1.13 -3.35
CA ILE A 219 28.45 1.12 -2.89
C ILE A 219 28.14 -0.36 -2.70
N HIS A 220 28.44 -0.88 -1.51
CA HIS A 220 27.80 -2.08 -1.05
C HIS A 220 26.30 -1.78 -1.08
N ALA A 221 25.66 -2.07 -2.23
CA ALA A 221 24.27 -2.36 -2.22
C ALA A 221 24.09 -3.35 -1.07
N LEU A 222 23.33 -2.97 -0.07
CA LEU A 222 22.86 -3.87 0.97
C LEU A 222 21.87 -4.86 0.30
N THR A 223 22.42 -5.68 -0.59
CA THR A 223 21.84 -6.96 -0.94
C THR A 223 22.20 -7.85 0.23
N GLY A 224 21.21 -8.04 1.13
CA GLY A 224 21.33 -8.96 2.24
C GLY A 224 21.70 -10.35 1.77
N LYS A 225 22.99 -10.64 1.72
CA LYS A 225 23.53 -11.96 1.95
C LYS A 225 23.97 -11.94 3.40
N GLU A 226 23.07 -12.34 4.27
CA GLU A 226 23.45 -12.82 5.60
C GLU A 226 24.27 -14.09 5.36
N GLU A 227 25.58 -13.96 5.43
CA GLU A 227 26.43 -15.10 5.71
C GLU A 227 26.11 -15.55 7.13
N CYS A 228 25.42 -16.68 7.24
CA CYS A 228 25.28 -17.40 8.49
C CYS A 228 26.69 -17.73 9.00
N ILE A 229 27.14 -17.01 10.01
CA ILE A 229 28.30 -17.40 10.81
C ILE A 229 27.91 -18.72 11.49
N GLY A 230 28.54 -19.82 11.07
CA GLY A 230 28.35 -21.13 11.64
C GLY A 230 28.81 -21.11 13.11
N ALA A 231 27.84 -21.13 14.01
CA ALA A 231 28.08 -21.53 15.38
C ALA A 231 28.07 -23.06 15.40
N GLU A 232 29.23 -23.66 15.52
CA GLU A 232 29.41 -25.06 15.96
C GLU A 232 28.89 -25.18 17.40
N GLU A 233 27.65 -25.49 17.60
CA GLU A 233 27.15 -25.95 18.89
C GLU A 233 27.39 -27.44 19.03
N THR A 234 28.33 -27.77 19.88
CA THR A 234 28.59 -29.09 20.43
C THR A 234 27.35 -29.54 21.22
N VAL A 235 26.52 -30.39 20.60
CA VAL A 235 25.38 -30.98 21.29
C VAL A 235 25.85 -32.02 22.26
N GLN A 236 25.92 -31.66 23.54
CA GLN A 236 26.04 -32.58 24.65
C GLN A 236 24.71 -33.31 24.88
N LYS A 237 24.69 -34.61 24.54
CA LYS A 237 23.56 -35.51 24.82
C LYS A 237 23.34 -35.63 26.32
N SER A 238 22.29 -35.01 26.82
CA SER A 238 21.75 -35.33 28.16
C SER A 238 20.49 -36.18 27.98
N SER A 239 20.63 -37.42 28.35
CA SER A 239 19.53 -38.40 28.44
C SER A 239 18.63 -38.08 29.64
N MET A 240 17.39 -37.66 29.43
CA MET A 240 16.37 -37.69 30.47
C MET A 240 15.41 -38.85 30.22
N VAL A 241 15.44 -39.81 31.14
CA VAL A 241 14.51 -40.91 31.32
C VAL A 241 13.28 -40.36 32.01
N TYR A 242 12.09 -40.61 31.47
CA TYR A 242 10.82 -40.44 32.18
C TYR A 242 10.41 -41.75 32.80
N PRO A 243 10.03 -41.79 34.09
CA PRO A 243 9.42 -42.96 34.70
C PRO A 243 7.93 -43.03 34.40
N ALA A 244 7.41 -44.29 34.48
CA ALA A 244 6.07 -44.79 34.18
C ALA A 244 4.91 -44.06 34.85
#